data_f8aa9a39979e6109e3c459523f065e57
#
_entry.id   f8aa9a39979e6109e3c459523f065e57
#
_cell.length_a   1.000
_cell.length_b   1.000
_cell.length_c   1.000
_cell.angle_alpha   90.00
_cell.angle_beta   90.00
_cell.angle_gamma   90.00
#
_symmetry.space_group_name_H-M   'P 1'
#
loop_
_entity.id
_entity.type
_entity.pdbx_description
1 polymer ?
#
loop_
_entity_poly.entity_id
_entity_poly.type
_entity_poly.pdbx_seq_one_letter_code
_entity_poly.pdbx_strand_id
1 'polypeptide(L)'
;GDVYKRQVVNDVEPKDRDIAMVFQNYALYPHMSVYDNMAFGLKLRKVPKDQIDKMVKEAAKILDLTPLLDRKPKALSGGQRQRVAMGRAIVRNPKVFLMDEPLSNLDAKLRVQMRIEIAKLHQRLGTTIIYVTHDQTEAMTLGTRIVVMKDGVVQQVDTPQHLYEQPGNLFVAGFMGSPQMNFLDAVISEKGGNLIAKVGDHELAIPAAKAKALKDGGYVCLLYTSPSPRD
;
A
#
# COMPACT_ATOMS: atom_id res chain seq x y z
N GLY A 1 -18.91 1.26 3.30
CA GLY A 1 -18.17 2.20 2.49
C GLY A 1 -18.59 3.62 2.82
N ASP A 2 -17.64 4.44 3.15
CA ASP A 2 -17.81 5.80 3.61
C ASP A 2 -18.50 6.71 2.59
N VAL A 3 -19.81 6.82 2.67
CA VAL A 3 -20.58 7.80 1.89
C VAL A 3 -20.13 9.23 2.20
N TYR A 4 -19.62 9.47 3.40
CA TYR A 4 -19.08 10.77 3.84
C TYR A 4 -17.92 11.30 3.00
N LYS A 5 -17.14 10.43 2.35
CA LYS A 5 -15.95 10.80 1.55
C LYS A 5 -16.21 10.85 0.04
N ARG A 6 -17.46 10.63 -0.41
CA ARG A 6 -17.84 10.72 -1.84
C ARG A 6 -18.25 12.14 -2.21
N GLN A 7 -17.35 13.10 -2.03
CA GLN A 7 -17.57 14.47 -2.48
C GLN A 7 -16.94 14.64 -3.86
N VAL A 8 -17.67 15.29 -4.77
CA VAL A 8 -17.12 15.75 -6.05
C VAL A 8 -16.18 16.91 -5.74
N VAL A 9 -14.89 16.73 -6.03
CA VAL A 9 -13.84 17.72 -5.77
C VAL A 9 -13.11 18.16 -7.06
N ASN A 10 -13.69 17.87 -8.20
CA ASN A 10 -13.07 18.15 -9.51
C ASN A 10 -12.76 19.64 -9.69
N ASP A 11 -13.69 20.49 -9.26
CA ASP A 11 -13.59 21.95 -9.37
C ASP A 11 -12.93 22.62 -8.16
N VAL A 12 -12.53 21.83 -7.15
CA VAL A 12 -11.82 22.33 -5.96
C VAL A 12 -10.32 22.32 -6.25
N GLU A 13 -9.63 23.44 -6.05
CA GLU A 13 -8.19 23.49 -6.21
C GLU A 13 -7.49 22.51 -5.23
N PRO A 14 -6.39 21.84 -5.66
CA PRO A 14 -5.70 20.83 -4.81
C PRO A 14 -5.33 21.32 -3.40
N LYS A 15 -4.97 22.60 -3.25
CA LYS A 15 -4.63 23.22 -1.96
C LYS A 15 -5.81 23.23 -0.96
N ASP A 16 -7.06 23.24 -1.47
CA ASP A 16 -8.29 23.38 -0.69
C ASP A 16 -9.01 22.03 -0.49
N ARG A 17 -8.50 20.93 -1.07
CA ARG A 17 -9.09 19.58 -0.97
C ARG A 17 -8.90 18.89 0.38
N ASP A 18 -8.23 19.53 1.33
CA ASP A 18 -7.91 18.95 2.65
C ASP A 18 -7.19 17.59 2.57
N ILE A 19 -6.26 17.51 1.63
CA ILE A 19 -5.38 16.35 1.41
C ILE A 19 -3.95 16.69 1.81
N ALA A 20 -3.18 15.70 2.21
CA ALA A 20 -1.74 15.82 2.39
C ALA A 20 -1.02 14.74 1.60
N MET A 21 0.10 15.08 0.96
CA MET A 21 0.87 14.15 0.16
C MET A 21 2.27 13.96 0.71
N VAL A 22 2.71 12.71 0.76
CA VAL A 22 4.08 12.30 1.05
C VAL A 22 4.67 11.76 -0.24
N PHE A 23 5.72 12.40 -0.74
CA PHE A 23 6.38 12.05 -1.99
C PHE A 23 7.51 11.03 -1.76
N GLN A 24 7.84 10.28 -2.79
CA GLN A 24 8.93 9.30 -2.82
C GLN A 24 10.30 9.90 -2.39
N ASN A 25 10.59 11.13 -2.77
CA ASN A 25 11.83 11.84 -2.45
C ASN A 25 11.74 12.68 -1.16
N TYR A 26 10.64 12.49 -0.37
CA TYR A 26 10.31 13.22 0.86
C TYR A 26 10.08 14.72 0.69
N ALA A 27 10.62 15.35 -0.34
CA ALA A 27 10.50 16.78 -0.68
C ALA A 27 10.72 17.72 0.53
N LEU A 28 11.72 17.44 1.38
CA LEU A 28 12.04 18.27 2.53
C LEU A 28 12.80 19.53 2.09
N TYR A 29 12.56 20.63 2.77
CA TYR A 29 13.30 21.88 2.60
C TYR A 29 14.67 21.77 3.29
N PRO A 30 15.80 21.70 2.55
CA PRO A 30 17.10 21.33 3.11
C PRO A 30 17.69 22.40 4.05
N HIS A 31 17.28 23.66 3.89
CA HIS A 31 17.72 24.80 4.69
C HIS A 31 16.94 24.96 6.00
N MET A 32 15.78 24.34 6.11
CA MET A 32 14.91 24.40 7.29
C MET A 32 15.24 23.29 8.29
N SER A 33 15.00 23.54 9.58
CA SER A 33 15.03 22.53 10.62
C SER A 33 13.89 21.50 10.43
N VAL A 34 13.91 20.40 11.19
CA VAL A 34 12.79 19.46 11.26
C VAL A 34 11.52 20.18 11.72
N TYR A 35 11.63 20.98 12.77
CA TYR A 35 10.52 21.80 13.26
C TYR A 35 9.95 22.69 12.15
N ASP A 36 10.80 23.44 11.46
CA ASP A 36 10.37 24.37 10.42
C ASP A 36 9.77 23.64 9.20
N ASN A 37 10.31 22.49 8.82
CA ASN A 37 9.72 21.64 7.78
C ASN A 37 8.28 21.24 8.14
N MET A 38 8.05 20.80 9.38
CA MET A 38 6.72 20.42 9.85
C MET A 38 5.79 21.64 9.97
N ALA A 39 6.28 22.76 10.50
CA ALA A 39 5.51 23.96 10.72
C ALA A 39 5.15 24.74 9.44
N PHE A 40 5.87 24.51 8.34
CA PHE A 40 5.81 25.36 7.14
C PHE A 40 4.39 25.56 6.59
N GLY A 41 3.66 24.47 6.40
CA GLY A 41 2.29 24.54 5.88
C GLY A 41 1.30 25.26 6.81
N LEU A 42 1.52 25.17 8.13
CA LEU A 42 0.71 25.88 9.12
C LEU A 42 1.05 27.39 9.14
N LYS A 43 2.33 27.75 9.00
CA LYS A 43 2.77 29.16 8.87
C LYS A 43 2.14 29.84 7.65
N LEU A 44 2.10 29.13 6.50
CA LEU A 44 1.45 29.63 5.27
C LEU A 44 -0.06 29.87 5.46
N ARG A 45 -0.71 29.05 6.26
CA ARG A 45 -2.13 29.20 6.62
C ARG A 45 -2.37 30.23 7.73
N LYS A 46 -1.32 30.94 8.18
CA LYS A 46 -1.37 31.95 9.25
C LYS A 46 -1.93 31.43 10.57
N VAL A 47 -1.68 30.14 10.89
CA VAL A 47 -2.04 29.56 12.18
C VAL A 47 -1.23 30.26 13.30
N PRO A 48 -1.82 30.55 14.48
CA PRO A 48 -1.11 31.15 15.62
C PRO A 48 0.10 30.32 16.06
N LYS A 49 1.18 30.98 16.49
CA LYS A 49 2.46 30.32 16.83
C LYS A 49 2.33 29.27 17.94
N ASP A 50 1.54 29.56 18.96
CA ASP A 50 1.27 28.64 20.07
C ASP A 50 0.59 27.36 19.61
N GLN A 51 -0.36 27.46 18.68
CA GLN A 51 -1.01 26.31 18.07
C GLN A 51 -0.06 25.53 17.17
N ILE A 52 0.78 26.21 16.36
CA ILE A 52 1.80 25.55 15.55
C ILE A 52 2.74 24.75 16.45
N ASP A 53 3.25 25.35 17.53
CA ASP A 53 4.17 24.67 18.45
C ASP A 53 3.53 23.43 19.07
N LYS A 54 2.29 23.51 19.50
CA LYS A 54 1.52 22.37 20.02
C LYS A 54 1.39 21.26 18.99
N MET A 55 0.90 21.59 17.79
CA MET A 55 0.66 20.60 16.71
C MET A 55 1.96 19.93 16.26
N VAL A 56 3.05 20.70 16.12
CA VAL A 56 4.36 20.15 15.73
C VAL A 56 4.91 19.22 16.80
N LYS A 57 4.85 19.61 18.09
CA LYS A 57 5.32 18.77 19.20
C LYS A 57 4.50 17.50 19.36
N GLU A 58 3.19 17.55 19.18
CA GLU A 58 2.32 16.36 19.19
C GLU A 58 2.68 15.40 18.06
N ALA A 59 2.81 15.90 16.83
CA ALA A 59 3.21 15.08 15.68
C ALA A 59 4.63 14.52 15.84
N ALA A 60 5.57 15.32 16.36
CA ALA A 60 6.93 14.88 16.63
C ALA A 60 6.99 13.77 17.68
N LYS A 61 6.13 13.81 18.70
CA LYS A 61 5.99 12.74 19.70
C LYS A 61 5.46 11.45 19.10
N ILE A 62 4.47 11.53 18.20
CA ILE A 62 3.90 10.36 17.51
C ILE A 62 4.96 9.64 16.67
N LEU A 63 5.88 10.41 16.07
CA LEU A 63 6.88 9.94 15.10
C LEU A 63 8.30 9.77 15.67
N ASP A 64 8.46 9.90 17.00
CA ASP A 64 9.77 9.85 17.67
C ASP A 64 10.80 10.85 17.10
N LEU A 65 10.34 12.06 16.77
CA LEU A 65 11.16 13.14 16.19
C LEU A 65 11.52 14.22 17.20
N THR A 66 11.00 14.17 18.42
CA THR A 66 11.21 15.21 19.46
C THR A 66 12.68 15.59 19.65
N PRO A 67 13.65 14.66 19.77
CA PRO A 67 15.07 15.00 19.96
C PRO A 67 15.74 15.51 18.67
N LEU A 68 15.02 15.53 17.56
CA LEU A 68 15.55 15.87 16.23
C LEU A 68 15.00 17.20 15.70
N LEU A 69 14.11 17.87 16.43
CA LEU A 69 13.38 19.05 15.95
C LEU A 69 14.28 20.19 15.45
N ASP A 70 15.44 20.38 16.07
CA ASP A 70 16.39 21.43 15.71
C ASP A 70 17.37 21.02 14.59
N ARG A 71 17.40 19.73 14.21
CA ARG A 71 18.29 19.25 13.17
C ARG A 71 17.80 19.63 11.77
N LYS A 72 18.74 19.71 10.83
CA LYS A 72 18.44 19.88 9.40
C LYS A 72 18.40 18.52 8.69
N PRO A 73 17.70 18.38 7.55
CA PRO A 73 17.57 17.13 6.79
C PRO A 73 18.89 16.43 6.48
N LYS A 74 19.97 17.19 6.27
CA LYS A 74 21.32 16.65 6.02
C LYS A 74 21.85 15.80 7.19
N ALA A 75 21.44 16.10 8.42
CA ALA A 75 21.88 15.40 9.64
C ALA A 75 20.94 14.23 10.03
N LEU A 76 20.08 13.77 9.13
CA LEU A 76 19.09 12.74 9.38
C LEU A 76 19.35 11.48 8.54
N SER A 77 19.02 10.31 9.09
CA SER A 77 18.95 9.06 8.32
C SER A 77 17.78 9.08 7.33
N GLY A 78 17.74 8.11 6.38
CA GLY A 78 16.64 7.95 5.43
C GLY A 78 15.29 7.84 6.12
N GLY A 79 15.15 6.94 7.10
CA GLY A 79 13.91 6.78 7.86
C GLY A 79 13.53 7.98 8.71
N GLN A 80 14.51 8.73 9.24
CA GLN A 80 14.23 9.99 9.95
C GLN A 80 13.69 11.04 8.98
N ARG A 81 14.28 11.19 7.78
CA ARG A 81 13.76 12.10 6.75
C ARG A 81 12.34 11.75 6.34
N GLN A 82 12.05 10.47 6.18
CA GLN A 82 10.70 10.01 5.87
C GLN A 82 9.71 10.36 6.98
N ARG A 83 10.06 10.09 8.25
CA ARG A 83 9.21 10.48 9.39
C ARG A 83 8.96 11.99 9.44
N VAL A 84 9.94 12.82 9.08
CA VAL A 84 9.74 14.27 8.96
C VAL A 84 8.74 14.62 7.87
N ALA A 85 8.80 13.95 6.69
CA ALA A 85 7.84 14.16 5.61
C ALA A 85 6.42 13.75 6.03
N MET A 86 6.29 12.64 6.76
CA MET A 86 5.02 12.22 7.37
C MET A 86 4.53 13.25 8.40
N GLY A 87 5.41 13.74 9.27
CA GLY A 87 5.10 14.78 10.26
C GLY A 87 4.57 16.05 9.62
N ARG A 88 5.19 16.49 8.52
CA ARG A 88 4.72 17.63 7.73
C ARG A 88 3.30 17.43 7.17
N ALA A 89 2.93 16.21 6.87
CA ALA A 89 1.59 15.87 6.43
C ALA A 89 0.59 15.79 7.62
N ILE A 90 0.98 15.16 8.72
CA ILE A 90 0.15 14.93 9.91
C ILE A 90 -0.26 16.23 10.59
N VAL A 91 0.66 17.20 10.76
CA VAL A 91 0.36 18.49 11.42
C VAL A 91 -0.78 19.26 10.78
N ARG A 92 -1.13 18.95 9.51
CA ARG A 92 -2.26 19.56 8.82
C ARG A 92 -3.60 18.92 9.17
N ASN A 93 -3.58 17.78 9.86
CA ASN A 93 -4.75 16.96 10.17
C ASN A 93 -5.68 16.74 8.96
N PRO A 94 -5.15 16.21 7.83
CA PRO A 94 -5.91 16.10 6.59
C PRO A 94 -6.95 15.00 6.67
N LYS A 95 -8.02 15.12 5.87
CA LYS A 95 -9.03 14.06 5.73
C LYS A 95 -8.51 12.84 4.98
N VAL A 96 -7.55 13.03 4.06
CA VAL A 96 -6.95 11.95 3.26
C VAL A 96 -5.45 12.16 3.14
N PHE A 97 -4.69 11.09 3.38
CA PHE A 97 -3.27 11.02 3.07
C PHE A 97 -3.05 10.36 1.71
N LEU A 98 -2.20 10.96 0.89
CA LEU A 98 -1.69 10.39 -0.33
C LEU A 98 -0.21 10.04 -0.12
N MET A 99 0.17 8.77 -0.26
CA MET A 99 1.54 8.30 -0.10
C MET A 99 2.01 7.68 -1.41
N ASP A 100 2.96 8.34 -2.06
CA ASP A 100 3.49 7.92 -3.35
C ASP A 100 4.86 7.25 -3.14
N GLU A 101 4.87 5.92 -3.19
CA GLU A 101 6.03 5.05 -2.96
C GLU A 101 6.93 5.47 -1.77
N PRO A 102 6.37 5.71 -0.59
CA PRO A 102 7.10 6.36 0.50
C PRO A 102 8.30 5.54 1.02
N LEU A 103 8.34 4.22 0.77
CA LEU A 103 9.38 3.32 1.30
C LEU A 103 10.41 2.88 0.25
N SER A 104 10.25 3.26 -1.03
CA SER A 104 11.09 2.78 -2.13
C SER A 104 12.59 3.09 -1.97
N ASN A 105 12.93 4.22 -1.35
CA ASN A 105 14.31 4.68 -1.15
C ASN A 105 14.97 4.19 0.16
N LEU A 106 14.36 3.21 0.84
CA LEU A 106 14.86 2.66 2.08
C LEU A 106 15.48 1.26 1.88
N ASP A 107 16.50 0.95 2.68
CA ASP A 107 17.02 -0.41 2.77
C ASP A 107 15.98 -1.40 3.34
N ALA A 108 16.19 -2.71 3.12
CA ALA A 108 15.21 -3.74 3.46
C ALA A 108 14.84 -3.74 4.95
N LYS A 109 15.82 -3.58 5.85
CA LYS A 109 15.60 -3.58 7.31
C LYS A 109 14.76 -2.38 7.74
N LEU A 110 15.11 -1.20 7.24
CA LEU A 110 14.42 0.04 7.56
C LEU A 110 13.00 0.05 6.95
N ARG A 111 12.82 -0.53 5.77
CA ARG A 111 11.51 -0.68 5.13
C ARG A 111 10.55 -1.51 5.98
N VAL A 112 11.00 -2.65 6.55
CA VAL A 112 10.19 -3.45 7.47
C VAL A 112 9.77 -2.63 8.69
N GLN A 113 10.70 -1.92 9.31
CA GLN A 113 10.42 -1.07 10.47
C GLN A 113 9.40 0.03 10.13
N MET A 114 9.57 0.70 9.00
CA MET A 114 8.70 1.79 8.58
C MET A 114 7.29 1.32 8.19
N ARG A 115 7.13 0.12 7.66
CA ARG A 115 5.79 -0.48 7.46
C ARG A 115 5.03 -0.58 8.78
N ILE A 116 5.68 -1.09 9.83
CA ILE A 116 5.09 -1.18 11.16
C ILE A 116 4.67 0.20 11.67
N GLU A 117 5.53 1.21 11.49
CA GLU A 117 5.24 2.58 11.92
C GLU A 117 4.05 3.20 11.15
N ILE A 118 3.97 2.96 9.83
CA ILE A 118 2.83 3.42 9.02
C ILE A 118 1.53 2.73 9.46
N ALA A 119 1.56 1.43 9.73
CA ALA A 119 0.40 0.69 10.23
C ALA A 119 -0.10 1.26 11.57
N LYS A 120 0.82 1.47 12.53
CA LYS A 120 0.49 2.12 13.82
C LYS A 120 -0.07 3.52 13.64
N LEU A 121 0.52 4.29 12.73
CA LEU A 121 0.06 5.64 12.43
C LEU A 121 -1.36 5.64 11.87
N HIS A 122 -1.66 4.76 10.93
CA HIS A 122 -3.00 4.59 10.38
C HIS A 122 -4.03 4.30 11.48
N GLN A 123 -3.70 3.36 12.38
CA GLN A 123 -4.58 3.04 13.52
C GLN A 123 -4.80 4.23 14.47
N ARG A 124 -3.77 5.03 14.72
CA ARG A 124 -3.86 6.20 15.61
C ARG A 124 -4.65 7.35 15.01
N LEU A 125 -4.48 7.60 13.71
CA LEU A 125 -5.12 8.73 13.03
C LEU A 125 -6.55 8.43 12.60
N GLY A 126 -6.89 7.19 12.31
CA GLY A 126 -8.21 6.78 11.80
C GLY A 126 -8.59 7.42 10.46
N THR A 127 -7.61 8.00 9.74
CA THR A 127 -7.82 8.70 8.48
C THR A 127 -7.66 7.77 7.29
N THR A 128 -8.25 8.12 6.15
CA THR A 128 -8.07 7.38 4.91
C THR A 128 -6.68 7.63 4.37
N ILE A 129 -5.96 6.55 4.06
CA ILE A 129 -4.66 6.57 3.39
C ILE A 129 -4.80 5.94 2.01
N ILE A 130 -4.40 6.65 0.97
CA ILE A 130 -4.18 6.10 -0.37
C ILE A 130 -2.68 5.91 -0.51
N TYR A 131 -2.26 4.65 -0.63
CA TYR A 131 -0.87 4.23 -0.64
C TYR A 131 -0.51 3.62 -1.98
N VAL A 132 0.41 4.23 -2.70
CA VAL A 132 0.94 3.72 -3.97
C VAL A 132 2.24 2.98 -3.70
N THR A 133 2.37 1.77 -4.21
CA THR A 133 3.58 0.96 -4.11
C THR A 133 3.67 -0.04 -5.26
N HIS A 134 4.87 -0.42 -5.62
CA HIS A 134 5.15 -1.57 -6.49
C HIS A 134 5.54 -2.82 -5.67
N ASP A 135 5.68 -2.71 -4.35
CA ASP A 135 6.00 -3.81 -3.44
C ASP A 135 4.72 -4.50 -2.95
N GLN A 136 4.55 -5.76 -3.36
CA GLN A 136 3.38 -6.57 -2.99
C GLN A 136 3.28 -6.78 -1.49
N THR A 137 4.42 -6.95 -0.80
CA THR A 137 4.44 -7.16 0.65
C THR A 137 3.91 -5.93 1.39
N GLU A 138 4.22 -4.73 0.89
CA GLU A 138 3.65 -3.49 1.43
C GLU A 138 2.15 -3.45 1.22
N ALA A 139 1.68 -3.71 -0.01
CA ALA A 139 0.27 -3.72 -0.33
C ALA A 139 -0.52 -4.73 0.52
N MET A 140 -0.01 -5.97 0.63
CA MET A 140 -0.67 -7.06 1.37
C MET A 140 -0.68 -6.85 2.88
N THR A 141 0.32 -6.14 3.44
CA THR A 141 0.44 -5.93 4.89
C THR A 141 -0.23 -4.64 5.38
N LEU A 142 -0.23 -3.59 4.57
CA LEU A 142 -0.77 -2.28 4.93
C LEU A 142 -2.20 -2.05 4.43
N GLY A 143 -2.53 -2.64 3.28
CA GLY A 143 -3.81 -2.39 2.62
C GLY A 143 -4.96 -3.12 3.32
N THR A 144 -6.04 -2.41 3.60
CA THR A 144 -7.35 -3.02 3.91
C THR A 144 -8.09 -3.34 2.63
N ARG A 145 -7.73 -2.67 1.55
CA ARG A 145 -8.26 -2.82 0.20
C ARG A 145 -7.16 -2.50 -0.80
N ILE A 146 -6.97 -3.35 -1.80
CA ILE A 146 -5.92 -3.20 -2.80
C ILE A 146 -6.56 -3.01 -4.18
N VAL A 147 -5.99 -2.10 -4.95
CA VAL A 147 -6.30 -1.90 -6.37
C VAL A 147 -5.10 -2.37 -7.17
N VAL A 148 -5.26 -3.48 -7.89
CA VAL A 148 -4.24 -3.98 -8.82
C VAL A 148 -4.43 -3.29 -10.17
N MET A 149 -3.37 -2.67 -10.68
CA MET A 149 -3.40 -1.95 -11.96
C MET A 149 -2.35 -2.51 -12.92
N LYS A 150 -2.69 -2.49 -14.20
CA LYS A 150 -1.76 -2.78 -15.31
C LYS A 150 -2.03 -1.81 -16.45
N ASP A 151 -1.00 -1.18 -16.97
CA ASP A 151 -1.07 -0.26 -18.11
C ASP A 151 -2.18 0.81 -17.96
N GLY A 152 -2.31 1.37 -16.75
CA GLY A 152 -3.33 2.37 -16.41
C GLY A 152 -4.74 1.83 -16.20
N VAL A 153 -4.97 0.53 -16.38
CA VAL A 153 -6.26 -0.12 -16.24
C VAL A 153 -6.34 -0.91 -14.94
N VAL A 154 -7.46 -0.73 -14.21
CA VAL A 154 -7.75 -1.50 -12.99
C VAL A 154 -8.06 -2.95 -13.38
N GLN A 155 -7.29 -3.88 -12.82
CA GLN A 155 -7.45 -5.33 -13.06
C GLN A 155 -8.38 -5.98 -12.02
N GLN A 156 -8.21 -5.62 -10.75
CA GLN A 156 -9.07 -6.08 -9.66
C GLN A 156 -8.99 -5.12 -8.47
N VAL A 157 -10.07 -5.03 -7.71
CA VAL A 157 -10.15 -4.26 -6.47
C VAL A 157 -10.76 -5.14 -5.40
N ASP A 158 -9.96 -5.50 -4.38
CA ASP A 158 -10.44 -6.39 -3.33
C ASP A 158 -9.63 -6.28 -2.03
N THR A 159 -10.00 -7.10 -1.03
CA THR A 159 -9.19 -7.32 0.15
C THR A 159 -7.91 -8.10 -0.20
N PRO A 160 -6.82 -7.96 0.57
CA PRO A 160 -5.60 -8.73 0.35
C PRO A 160 -5.84 -10.24 0.24
N GLN A 161 -6.64 -10.80 1.14
CA GLN A 161 -6.96 -12.23 1.16
C GLN A 161 -7.68 -12.67 -0.11
N HIS A 162 -8.71 -11.93 -0.54
CA HIS A 162 -9.50 -12.30 -1.71
C HIS A 162 -8.70 -12.17 -3.02
N LEU A 163 -7.83 -11.19 -3.13
CA LEU A 163 -6.90 -11.07 -4.27
C LEU A 163 -5.97 -12.28 -4.39
N TYR A 164 -5.52 -12.81 -3.27
CA TYR A 164 -4.65 -13.98 -3.22
C TYR A 164 -5.41 -15.29 -3.51
N GLU A 165 -6.57 -15.48 -2.89
CA GLU A 165 -7.35 -16.72 -2.99
C GLU A 165 -8.18 -16.82 -4.27
N GLN A 166 -8.64 -15.69 -4.81
CA GLN A 166 -9.55 -15.61 -5.96
C GLN A 166 -9.12 -14.48 -6.93
N PRO A 167 -7.93 -14.62 -7.55
CA PRO A 167 -7.49 -13.67 -8.56
C PRO A 167 -8.43 -13.67 -9.77
N GLY A 168 -8.83 -12.46 -10.19
CA GLY A 168 -9.81 -12.29 -11.28
C GLY A 168 -9.28 -12.56 -12.69
N ASN A 169 -7.95 -12.61 -12.85
CA ASN A 169 -7.30 -12.95 -14.12
C ASN A 169 -5.86 -13.45 -13.90
N LEU A 170 -5.22 -13.96 -14.97
CA LEU A 170 -3.86 -14.49 -14.91
C LEU A 170 -2.81 -13.47 -14.49
N PHE A 171 -3.01 -12.19 -14.86
CA PHE A 171 -2.09 -11.14 -14.43
C PHE A 171 -2.12 -10.96 -12.92
N VAL A 172 -3.31 -10.84 -12.33
CA VAL A 172 -3.46 -10.71 -10.87
C VAL A 172 -2.90 -11.95 -10.16
N ALA A 173 -3.19 -13.15 -10.69
CA ALA A 173 -2.70 -14.41 -10.15
C ALA A 173 -1.17 -14.50 -10.13
N GLY A 174 -0.51 -14.08 -11.21
CA GLY A 174 0.95 -14.09 -11.30
C GLY A 174 1.63 -12.93 -10.60
N PHE A 175 0.89 -11.81 -10.43
CA PHE A 175 1.42 -10.61 -9.77
C PHE A 175 1.29 -10.68 -8.25
N MET A 176 0.23 -11.28 -7.71
CA MET A 176 -0.03 -11.31 -6.25
C MET A 176 0.47 -12.61 -5.63
N GLY A 177 1.29 -12.47 -4.60
CA GLY A 177 1.80 -13.59 -3.81
C GLY A 177 3.32 -13.75 -3.80
N SER A 178 3.82 -14.28 -2.68
CA SER A 178 5.22 -14.67 -2.53
C SER A 178 5.28 -16.00 -1.75
N PRO A 179 5.66 -17.11 -2.41
CA PRO A 179 6.09 -17.23 -3.82
C PRO A 179 4.96 -16.93 -4.82
N GLN A 180 5.34 -16.57 -6.04
CA GLN A 180 4.39 -16.34 -7.14
C GLN A 180 3.66 -17.64 -7.51
N MET A 181 2.44 -17.51 -8.03
CA MET A 181 1.65 -18.62 -8.53
C MET A 181 2.33 -19.24 -9.76
N ASN A 182 2.37 -20.57 -9.79
CA ASN A 182 2.85 -21.31 -10.96
C ASN A 182 1.71 -21.49 -11.97
N PHE A 183 2.01 -21.27 -13.24
CA PHE A 183 1.11 -21.53 -14.35
C PHE A 183 1.58 -22.77 -15.09
N LEU A 184 0.67 -23.71 -15.29
CA LEU A 184 0.93 -24.96 -16.01
C LEU A 184 -0.09 -25.08 -17.13
N ASP A 185 0.39 -25.32 -18.34
CA ASP A 185 -0.47 -25.65 -19.48
C ASP A 185 -1.05 -27.06 -19.28
N ALA A 186 -2.35 -27.18 -19.42
CA ALA A 186 -3.04 -28.44 -19.24
C ALA A 186 -4.06 -28.68 -20.35
N VAL A 187 -4.20 -29.95 -20.77
CA VAL A 187 -5.28 -30.37 -21.64
C VAL A 187 -6.42 -30.90 -20.78
N ILE A 188 -7.60 -30.29 -20.96
CA ILE A 188 -8.80 -30.69 -20.22
C ILE A 188 -9.54 -31.78 -20.98
N SER A 189 -9.86 -32.88 -20.31
CA SER A 189 -10.65 -33.99 -20.82
C SER A 189 -11.72 -34.43 -19.82
N GLU A 190 -12.76 -35.10 -20.29
CA GLU A 190 -13.81 -35.71 -19.45
C GLU A 190 -13.57 -37.19 -19.33
N LYS A 191 -13.52 -37.74 -18.10
CA LYS A 191 -13.35 -39.17 -17.83
C LYS A 191 -14.27 -39.59 -16.69
N GLY A 192 -15.23 -40.47 -16.99
CA GLY A 192 -16.17 -40.93 -15.97
C GLY A 192 -17.06 -39.84 -15.34
N GLY A 193 -17.41 -38.78 -16.09
CA GLY A 193 -18.22 -37.67 -15.60
C GLY A 193 -17.45 -36.60 -14.81
N ASN A 194 -16.14 -36.77 -14.64
CA ASN A 194 -15.26 -35.79 -13.99
C ASN A 194 -14.35 -35.12 -15.02
N LEU A 195 -14.09 -33.82 -14.82
CA LEU A 195 -13.08 -33.13 -15.61
C LEU A 195 -11.67 -33.42 -15.05
N ILE A 196 -10.76 -33.75 -15.96
CA ILE A 196 -9.37 -34.05 -15.67
C ILE A 196 -8.48 -33.08 -16.43
N ALA A 197 -7.53 -32.47 -15.71
CA ALA A 197 -6.44 -31.68 -16.29
C ALA A 197 -5.24 -32.61 -16.48
N LYS A 198 -4.76 -32.76 -17.71
CA LYS A 198 -3.52 -33.48 -18.04
C LYS A 198 -2.41 -32.48 -18.21
N VAL A 199 -1.38 -32.56 -17.33
CA VAL A 199 -0.16 -31.77 -17.36
C VAL A 199 1.01 -32.73 -17.61
N GLY A 200 1.59 -32.71 -18.81
CA GLY A 200 2.58 -33.70 -19.20
C GLY A 200 2.01 -35.11 -19.09
N ASP A 201 2.63 -35.98 -18.29
CA ASP A 201 2.18 -37.36 -18.04
C ASP A 201 1.27 -37.50 -16.80
N HIS A 202 0.94 -36.43 -16.13
CA HIS A 202 0.11 -36.45 -14.91
C HIS A 202 -1.33 -36.05 -15.17
N GLU A 203 -2.27 -36.84 -14.60
CA GLU A 203 -3.70 -36.54 -14.61
C GLU A 203 -4.14 -36.03 -13.24
N LEU A 204 -4.76 -34.84 -13.21
CA LEU A 204 -5.26 -34.18 -11.99
C LEU A 204 -6.79 -34.04 -12.10
N ALA A 205 -7.51 -34.58 -11.11
CA ALA A 205 -8.95 -34.38 -11.04
C ALA A 205 -9.30 -32.92 -10.69
N ILE A 206 -10.20 -32.34 -11.48
CA ILE A 206 -10.65 -30.97 -11.23
C ILE A 206 -11.85 -30.99 -10.27
N PRO A 207 -11.81 -30.27 -9.14
CA PRO A 207 -12.92 -30.20 -8.22
C PRO A 207 -14.20 -29.71 -8.91
N ALA A 208 -15.33 -30.35 -8.61
CA ALA A 208 -16.63 -30.08 -9.24
C ALA A 208 -17.03 -28.59 -9.18
N ALA A 209 -16.67 -27.90 -8.09
CA ALA A 209 -16.92 -26.46 -7.93
C ALA A 209 -16.20 -25.59 -8.98
N LYS A 210 -15.03 -26.03 -9.48
CA LYS A 210 -14.24 -25.35 -10.52
C LYS A 210 -14.56 -25.85 -11.93
N ALA A 211 -15.15 -27.05 -12.06
CA ALA A 211 -15.48 -27.68 -13.34
C ALA A 211 -16.49 -26.84 -14.17
N LYS A 212 -17.42 -26.16 -13.51
CA LYS A 212 -18.41 -25.30 -14.17
C LYS A 212 -17.75 -24.11 -14.90
N ALA A 213 -16.80 -23.44 -14.25
CA ALA A 213 -16.09 -22.31 -14.85
C ALA A 213 -15.28 -22.71 -16.10
N LEU A 214 -14.77 -23.96 -16.16
CA LEU A 214 -14.03 -24.46 -17.29
C LEU A 214 -14.94 -24.82 -18.48
N LYS A 215 -16.14 -25.35 -18.25
CA LYS A 215 -17.13 -25.62 -19.30
C LYS A 215 -17.58 -24.35 -20.01
N ASP A 216 -17.57 -23.23 -19.29
CA ASP A 216 -17.92 -21.91 -19.81
C ASP A 216 -16.72 -21.17 -20.47
N GLY A 217 -15.59 -21.83 -20.72
CA GLY A 217 -14.41 -21.31 -21.40
C GLY A 217 -13.42 -20.58 -20.47
N GLY A 218 -13.48 -20.85 -19.16
CA GLY A 218 -12.54 -20.31 -18.16
C GLY A 218 -11.16 -20.98 -18.18
N TYR A 219 -10.14 -20.26 -17.70
CA TYR A 219 -8.79 -20.78 -17.50
C TYR A 219 -8.67 -21.46 -16.13
N VAL A 220 -7.89 -22.57 -16.06
CA VAL A 220 -7.51 -23.17 -14.76
C VAL A 220 -6.19 -22.61 -14.32
N CYS A 221 -6.18 -21.96 -13.18
CA CYS A 221 -4.96 -21.61 -12.48
C CYS A 221 -4.75 -22.63 -11.37
N LEU A 222 -3.66 -23.39 -11.42
CA LEU A 222 -3.27 -24.33 -10.39
C LEU A 222 -2.31 -23.63 -9.42
N LEU A 223 -2.78 -23.39 -8.20
CA LEU A 223 -1.93 -22.93 -7.11
C LEU A 223 -1.18 -24.19 -6.59
N TYR A 224 0.07 -24.34 -6.96
CA TYR A 224 0.95 -25.31 -6.33
C TYR A 224 1.80 -24.59 -5.28
N THR A 225 1.45 -24.76 -4.02
CA THR A 225 2.37 -24.47 -2.92
C THR A 225 3.23 -25.70 -2.72
N SER A 226 4.51 -25.63 -3.10
CA SER A 226 5.47 -26.65 -2.67
C SER A 226 5.49 -26.65 -1.15
N PRO A 227 5.26 -27.78 -0.47
CA PRO A 227 5.58 -27.88 0.94
C PRO A 227 7.07 -27.56 1.07
N SER A 228 7.40 -26.57 1.93
CA SER A 228 8.79 -26.35 2.31
C SER A 228 9.35 -27.69 2.77
N PRO A 229 10.50 -28.15 2.27
CA PRO A 229 11.13 -29.31 2.88
C PRO A 229 11.35 -28.96 4.35
N ARG A 230 10.67 -29.68 5.22
CA ARG A 230 10.95 -29.63 6.65
C ARG A 230 12.25 -30.42 6.80
N ASP A 231 13.29 -29.73 7.22
CA ASP A 231 14.47 -30.32 7.78
C ASP A 231 14.13 -31.10 9.06
#